data_e4d00c036b3f56cb8a8be35de01478d5
#
_entry.id   e4d00c036b3f56cb8a8be35de01478d5
#
_cell.length_a   1.000
_cell.length_b   1.000
_cell.length_c   1.000
_cell.angle_alpha   90.00
_cell.angle_beta   90.00
_cell.angle_gamma   90.00
#
_symmetry.space_group_name_H-M   'P 1'
#
loop_
_entity.id
_entity.type
_entity.pdbx_description
1 polymer ?
#
loop_
_entity_poly.entity_id
_entity_poly.type
_entity_poly.pdbx_seq_one_letter_code
_entity_poly.pdbx_strand_id
1 'polypeptide(L)'
;MNSPNALITGANRGIGLELTKLLVNSNYNVDCVCRSSSTDLEELSVTIFSDINLTHSQDLQHLKTKLQNNSYDLIINNAGMLSNETFDNFNAASKTRILDQFKLNSLAPLELSCLFSDQLKSPSKLIFITSRMGSITDNTSGSRYGSRMPSSA
;
A
#
# COMPACT_ATOMS: atom_id res chain seq x y z
N MET A 1 -12.08 -2.07 26.84
CA MET A 1 -12.39 -2.11 25.41
C MET A 1 -11.15 -2.66 24.71
N ASN A 2 -11.32 -3.59 23.75
CA ASN A 2 -10.16 -4.09 23.01
C ASN A 2 -9.63 -3.01 22.07
N SER A 3 -8.31 -2.89 21.94
CA SER A 3 -7.69 -1.99 20.97
C SER A 3 -8.14 -2.33 19.54
N PRO A 4 -8.43 -1.35 18.68
CA PRO A 4 -8.79 -1.62 17.29
C PRO A 4 -7.58 -2.14 16.50
N ASN A 5 -7.84 -2.92 15.46
CA ASN A 5 -6.79 -3.52 14.64
C ASN A 5 -6.69 -2.81 13.28
N ALA A 6 -5.46 -2.54 12.84
CA ALA A 6 -5.18 -1.97 11.54
C ALA A 6 -4.20 -2.82 10.74
N LEU A 7 -4.41 -2.92 9.44
CA LEU A 7 -3.45 -3.44 8.47
C LEU A 7 -2.97 -2.28 7.59
N ILE A 8 -1.66 -2.11 7.45
CA ILE A 8 -1.08 -1.07 6.61
C ILE A 8 0.01 -1.62 5.68
N THR A 9 -0.05 -1.29 4.39
CA THR A 9 0.97 -1.66 3.42
C THR A 9 1.98 -0.55 3.18
N GLY A 10 3.25 -0.91 2.96
CA GLY A 10 4.34 0.05 2.75
C GLY A 10 4.69 0.84 4.02
N ALA A 11 4.63 0.19 5.18
CA ALA A 11 4.80 0.79 6.50
C ALA A 11 6.25 1.17 6.86
N ASN A 12 7.23 0.71 6.09
CA ASN A 12 8.66 0.79 6.47
C ASN A 12 9.31 2.16 6.26
N ARG A 13 8.65 3.11 5.60
CA ARG A 13 9.19 4.46 5.34
C ARG A 13 8.11 5.47 4.96
N GLY A 14 8.50 6.76 4.96
CA GLY A 14 7.68 7.85 4.43
C GLY A 14 6.29 7.92 5.05
N ILE A 15 5.26 8.15 4.23
CA ILE A 15 3.87 8.30 4.69
C ILE A 15 3.40 7.07 5.46
N GLY A 16 3.72 5.86 4.99
CA GLY A 16 3.32 4.62 5.66
C GLY A 16 3.87 4.50 7.07
N LEU A 17 5.15 4.85 7.28
CA LEU A 17 5.77 4.84 8.61
C LEU A 17 5.11 5.87 9.54
N GLU A 18 4.88 7.09 9.07
CA GLU A 18 4.25 8.13 9.88
C GLU A 18 2.79 7.78 10.23
N LEU A 19 2.04 7.19 9.30
CA LEU A 19 0.70 6.67 9.59
C LEU A 19 0.75 5.54 10.62
N THR A 20 1.75 4.65 10.54
CA THR A 20 1.95 3.59 11.52
C THR A 20 2.20 4.16 12.92
N LYS A 21 3.08 5.16 13.05
CA LYS A 21 3.33 5.87 14.32
C LYS A 21 2.04 6.49 14.89
N LEU A 22 1.24 7.14 14.03
CA LEU A 22 -0.04 7.74 14.44
C LEU A 22 -1.03 6.67 14.92
N LEU A 23 -1.12 5.52 14.25
CA LEU A 23 -1.99 4.42 14.65
C LEU A 23 -1.58 3.83 16.01
N VAL A 24 -0.28 3.57 16.21
CA VAL A 24 0.26 3.10 17.50
C VAL A 24 -0.07 4.10 18.61
N ASN A 25 0.17 5.40 18.38
CA ASN A 25 -0.15 6.46 19.35
C ASN A 25 -1.67 6.58 19.61
N SER A 26 -2.50 6.12 18.68
CA SER A 26 -3.97 6.05 18.81
C SER A 26 -4.45 4.71 19.37
N ASN A 27 -3.54 3.92 19.94
CA ASN A 27 -3.82 2.64 20.59
C ASN A 27 -4.39 1.55 19.64
N TYR A 28 -4.00 1.56 18.38
CA TYR A 28 -4.26 0.45 17.45
C TYR A 28 -3.23 -0.66 17.62
N ASN A 29 -3.66 -1.91 17.46
CA ASN A 29 -2.77 -3.02 17.12
C ASN A 29 -2.52 -2.95 15.60
N VAL A 30 -1.26 -2.84 15.18
CA VAL A 30 -0.95 -2.59 13.77
C VAL A 30 -0.16 -3.75 13.17
N ASP A 31 -0.71 -4.33 12.10
CA ASP A 31 -0.04 -5.29 11.24
C ASP A 31 0.55 -4.53 10.04
N CYS A 32 1.88 -4.49 9.97
CA CYS A 32 2.65 -3.75 8.98
C CYS A 32 3.16 -4.67 7.88
N VAL A 33 2.81 -4.40 6.63
CA VAL A 33 3.22 -5.21 5.47
C VAL A 33 4.21 -4.45 4.62
N CYS A 34 5.39 -5.05 4.36
CA CYS A 34 6.44 -4.42 3.56
C CYS A 34 7.33 -5.47 2.86
N ARG A 35 8.12 -5.03 1.87
CA ARG A 35 9.12 -5.88 1.22
C ARG A 35 10.38 -6.06 2.07
N SER A 36 10.74 -5.03 2.82
CA SER A 36 11.85 -5.05 3.78
C SER A 36 11.48 -4.15 4.94
N SER A 37 11.87 -4.55 6.15
CA SER A 37 11.69 -3.74 7.34
C SER A 37 12.65 -2.54 7.35
N SER A 38 12.50 -1.68 8.33
CA SER A 38 13.44 -0.60 8.66
C SER A 38 13.61 -0.53 10.17
N THR A 39 14.75 0.00 10.62
CA THR A 39 15.03 0.22 12.05
C THR A 39 13.93 1.02 12.72
N ASP A 40 13.49 2.12 12.08
CA ASP A 40 12.43 2.96 12.62
C ASP A 40 11.09 2.21 12.81
N LEU A 41 10.79 1.24 11.93
CA LEU A 41 9.60 0.42 12.05
C LEU A 41 9.75 -0.64 13.15
N GLU A 42 10.94 -1.22 13.29
CA GLU A 42 11.25 -2.25 14.29
C GLU A 42 11.25 -1.72 15.72
N GLU A 43 11.48 -0.41 15.90
CA GLU A 43 11.38 0.26 17.19
C GLU A 43 9.93 0.49 17.65
N LEU A 44 8.94 0.29 16.78
CA LEU A 44 7.53 0.46 17.13
C LEU A 44 6.92 -0.83 17.68
N SER A 45 5.91 -0.70 18.54
CA SER A 45 5.11 -1.84 19.04
C SER A 45 4.10 -2.30 17.97
N VAL A 46 4.58 -2.95 16.93
CA VAL A 46 3.78 -3.42 15.77
C VAL A 46 4.14 -4.86 15.39
N THR A 47 3.28 -5.53 14.65
CA THR A 47 3.62 -6.81 14.01
C THR A 47 4.09 -6.54 12.59
N ILE A 48 5.27 -7.04 12.21
CA ILE A 48 5.87 -6.78 10.91
C ILE A 48 5.83 -8.05 10.05
N PHE A 49 5.26 -7.93 8.86
CA PHE A 49 5.26 -8.92 7.80
C PHE A 49 6.18 -8.43 6.68
N SER A 50 7.47 -8.77 6.77
CA SER A 50 8.47 -8.48 5.75
C SER A 50 8.49 -9.56 4.66
N ASP A 51 9.25 -9.31 3.58
CA ASP A 51 9.41 -10.18 2.42
C ASP A 51 8.11 -10.43 1.64
N ILE A 52 7.14 -9.53 1.78
CA ILE A 52 5.86 -9.57 1.05
C ILE A 52 5.92 -8.64 -0.16
N ASN A 53 5.92 -9.22 -1.36
CA ASN A 53 5.76 -8.47 -2.60
C ASN A 53 4.28 -8.44 -2.99
N LEU A 54 3.65 -7.29 -2.80
CA LEU A 54 2.21 -7.11 -3.06
C LEU A 54 1.80 -7.33 -4.53
N THR A 55 2.75 -7.37 -5.47
CA THR A 55 2.46 -7.68 -6.88
C THR A 55 2.48 -9.18 -7.19
N HIS A 56 2.74 -10.02 -6.20
CA HIS A 56 2.74 -11.47 -6.31
C HIS A 56 1.55 -12.05 -5.53
N SER A 57 0.58 -12.59 -6.24
CA SER A 57 -0.63 -13.17 -5.60
C SER A 57 -0.30 -14.29 -4.61
N GLN A 58 0.80 -15.02 -4.81
CA GLN A 58 1.26 -16.05 -3.86
C GLN A 58 1.66 -15.43 -2.50
N ASP A 59 2.35 -14.29 -2.51
CA ASP A 59 2.75 -13.60 -1.27
C ASP A 59 1.51 -13.08 -0.54
N LEU A 60 0.52 -12.56 -1.28
CA LEU A 60 -0.76 -12.13 -0.70
C LEU A 60 -1.54 -13.30 -0.09
N GLN A 61 -1.60 -14.46 -0.76
CA GLN A 61 -2.23 -15.65 -0.21
C GLN A 61 -1.51 -16.15 1.05
N HIS A 62 -0.17 -16.12 1.06
CA HIS A 62 0.62 -16.47 2.23
C HIS A 62 0.36 -15.50 3.39
N LEU A 63 0.31 -14.20 3.11
CA LEU A 63 -0.06 -13.17 4.10
C LEU A 63 -1.45 -13.43 4.66
N LYS A 64 -2.45 -13.70 3.80
CA LYS A 64 -3.82 -14.04 4.22
C LYS A 64 -3.84 -15.24 5.16
N THR A 65 -3.06 -16.28 4.85
CA THR A 65 -2.96 -17.47 5.70
C THR A 65 -2.37 -17.14 7.07
N LYS A 66 -1.32 -16.31 7.14
CA LYS A 66 -0.73 -15.87 8.41
C LYS A 66 -1.69 -15.06 9.25
N LEU A 67 -2.56 -14.29 8.62
CA LEU A 67 -3.51 -13.38 9.24
C LEU A 67 -4.95 -13.93 9.31
N GLN A 68 -5.16 -15.22 9.06
CA GLN A 68 -6.50 -15.83 8.91
C GLN A 68 -7.43 -15.65 10.14
N ASN A 69 -6.86 -15.46 11.33
CA ASN A 69 -7.62 -15.27 12.57
C ASN A 69 -7.76 -13.79 12.98
N ASN A 70 -7.19 -12.88 12.19
CA ASN A 70 -7.26 -11.45 12.47
C ASN A 70 -8.53 -10.85 11.85
N SER A 71 -9.02 -9.80 12.46
CA SER A 71 -10.10 -8.97 11.91
C SER A 71 -9.74 -7.50 12.09
N TYR A 72 -10.09 -6.68 11.11
CA TYR A 72 -9.60 -5.31 11.01
C TYR A 72 -10.73 -4.28 11.11
N ASP A 73 -10.46 -3.23 11.87
CA ASP A 73 -11.26 -2.01 11.93
C ASP A 73 -10.82 -1.03 10.82
N LEU A 74 -9.57 -1.21 10.34
CA LEU A 74 -8.95 -0.33 9.36
C LEU A 74 -7.96 -1.10 8.48
N ILE A 75 -8.08 -0.94 7.16
CA ILE A 75 -7.05 -1.38 6.20
C ILE A 75 -6.59 -0.16 5.41
N ILE A 76 -5.28 0.09 5.36
CA ILE A 76 -4.66 1.20 4.62
C ILE A 76 -3.77 0.65 3.50
N ASN A 77 -4.22 0.81 2.27
CA ASN A 77 -3.44 0.59 1.08
C ASN A 77 -2.57 1.82 0.81
N ASN A 78 -1.32 1.80 1.32
CA ASN A 78 -0.38 2.91 1.18
C ASN A 78 0.83 2.55 0.30
N ALA A 79 1.17 1.27 0.16
CA ALA A 79 2.30 0.88 -0.68
C ALA A 79 2.13 1.40 -2.12
N GLY A 80 3.18 2.01 -2.63
CA GLY A 80 3.20 2.55 -3.97
C GLY A 80 4.61 2.82 -4.48
N MET A 81 4.74 2.98 -5.76
CA MET A 81 5.96 3.38 -6.45
C MET A 81 5.68 4.47 -7.46
N LEU A 82 6.69 5.25 -7.76
CA LEU A 82 6.66 6.32 -8.75
C LEU A 82 7.79 6.11 -9.74
N SER A 83 7.47 6.12 -11.02
CA SER A 83 8.44 6.19 -12.11
C SER A 83 8.24 7.47 -12.92
N ASN A 84 9.35 8.01 -13.46
CA ASN A 84 9.36 9.32 -14.11
C ASN A 84 9.65 9.15 -15.61
N GLU A 85 8.71 8.59 -16.37
CA GLU A 85 8.79 8.53 -17.82
C GLU A 85 8.29 9.82 -18.45
N THR A 86 9.11 10.35 -19.36
CA THR A 86 8.80 11.49 -20.22
C THR A 86 8.95 11.06 -21.68
N PHE A 87 8.55 11.88 -22.63
CA PHE A 87 8.78 11.59 -24.04
C PHE A 87 10.27 11.43 -24.38
N ASP A 88 11.13 12.21 -23.71
CA ASP A 88 12.57 12.23 -23.99
C ASP A 88 13.32 11.02 -23.43
N ASN A 89 12.81 10.37 -22.36
CA ASN A 89 13.45 9.23 -21.71
C ASN A 89 12.73 7.90 -21.94
N PHE A 90 11.67 7.87 -22.76
CA PHE A 90 10.90 6.66 -23.01
C PHE A 90 11.70 5.64 -23.82
N ASN A 91 11.84 4.43 -23.29
CA ASN A 91 12.59 3.33 -23.90
C ASN A 91 11.95 1.97 -23.58
N ALA A 92 12.55 0.88 -24.03
CA ALA A 92 12.01 -0.46 -23.83
C ALA A 92 11.78 -0.81 -22.33
N ALA A 93 12.67 -0.37 -21.44
CA ALA A 93 12.50 -0.59 -19.99
C ALA A 93 11.38 0.26 -19.37
N SER A 94 10.97 1.35 -20.02
CA SER A 94 9.89 2.20 -19.53
C SER A 94 8.55 1.46 -19.47
N LYS A 95 8.28 0.60 -20.44
CA LYS A 95 7.06 -0.24 -20.46
C LYS A 95 6.99 -1.13 -19.22
N THR A 96 8.09 -1.79 -18.88
CA THR A 96 8.16 -2.66 -17.69
C THR A 96 7.91 -1.84 -16.43
N ARG A 97 8.58 -0.69 -16.27
CA ARG A 97 8.39 0.18 -15.09
C ARG A 97 6.95 0.69 -14.95
N ILE A 98 6.32 1.07 -16.05
CA ILE A 98 4.90 1.49 -16.05
C ILE A 98 3.99 0.35 -15.65
N LEU A 99 4.22 -0.87 -16.19
CA LEU A 99 3.44 -2.05 -15.82
C LEU A 99 3.62 -2.41 -14.34
N ASP A 100 4.84 -2.36 -13.82
CA ASP A 100 5.12 -2.64 -12.41
C ASP A 100 4.47 -1.59 -11.50
N GLN A 101 4.48 -0.33 -11.93
CA GLN A 101 3.77 0.74 -11.21
C GLN A 101 2.25 0.51 -11.21
N PHE A 102 1.66 0.11 -12.34
CA PHE A 102 0.24 -0.23 -12.41
C PHE A 102 -0.11 -1.42 -11.51
N LYS A 103 0.72 -2.48 -11.54
CA LYS A 103 0.53 -3.64 -10.67
C LYS A 103 0.53 -3.26 -9.20
N LEU A 104 1.51 -2.44 -8.76
CA LEU A 104 1.65 -2.09 -7.36
C LEU A 104 0.63 -1.04 -6.90
N ASN A 105 0.36 -0.01 -7.72
CA ASN A 105 -0.47 1.12 -7.29
C ASN A 105 -1.98 0.89 -7.51
N SER A 106 -2.36 -0.04 -8.40
CA SER A 106 -3.76 -0.25 -8.77
C SER A 106 -4.23 -1.69 -8.51
N LEU A 107 -3.54 -2.70 -9.05
CA LEU A 107 -4.00 -4.09 -8.92
C LEU A 107 -3.76 -4.66 -7.51
N ALA A 108 -2.60 -4.42 -6.92
CA ALA A 108 -2.27 -4.94 -5.59
C ALA A 108 -3.22 -4.44 -4.49
N PRO A 109 -3.57 -3.13 -4.41
CA PRO A 109 -4.58 -2.66 -3.46
C PRO A 109 -5.95 -3.30 -3.65
N LEU A 110 -6.38 -3.50 -4.91
CA LEU A 110 -7.64 -4.15 -5.22
C LEU A 110 -7.61 -5.62 -4.77
N GLU A 111 -6.58 -6.37 -5.16
CA GLU A 111 -6.42 -7.79 -4.81
C GLU A 111 -6.36 -7.99 -3.30
N LEU A 112 -5.56 -7.18 -2.59
CA LEU A 112 -5.50 -7.22 -1.13
C LEU A 112 -6.86 -6.92 -0.50
N SER A 113 -7.56 -5.90 -0.98
CA SER A 113 -8.87 -5.52 -0.44
C SER A 113 -9.92 -6.61 -0.64
N CYS A 114 -9.95 -7.24 -1.81
CA CYS A 114 -10.83 -8.38 -2.08
C CYS A 114 -10.48 -9.57 -1.18
N LEU A 115 -9.18 -9.88 -1.03
CA LEU A 115 -8.70 -11.00 -0.25
C LEU A 115 -9.02 -10.88 1.25
N PHE A 116 -8.96 -9.66 1.78
CA PHE A 116 -9.20 -9.37 3.21
C PHE A 116 -10.61 -8.87 3.52
N SER A 117 -11.53 -8.89 2.54
CA SER A 117 -12.89 -8.36 2.70
C SER A 117 -13.69 -9.07 3.81
N ASP A 118 -13.50 -10.38 3.98
CA ASP A 118 -14.13 -11.20 5.01
C ASP A 118 -13.56 -10.97 6.42
N GLN A 119 -12.43 -10.29 6.52
CA GLN A 119 -11.78 -9.93 7.79
C GLN A 119 -12.07 -8.48 8.22
N LEU A 120 -12.84 -7.74 7.44
CA LEU A 120 -13.28 -6.41 7.82
C LEU A 120 -14.43 -6.51 8.84
N LYS A 121 -14.27 -5.83 9.98
CA LYS A 121 -15.32 -5.69 10.99
C LYS A 121 -16.44 -4.77 10.51
N SER A 122 -17.54 -4.74 11.23
CA SER A 122 -18.60 -3.77 10.98
C SER A 122 -18.85 -2.93 12.25
N PRO A 123 -18.62 -1.61 12.22
CA PRO A 123 -18.11 -0.79 11.09
C PRO A 123 -16.59 -0.91 10.92
N SER A 124 -16.10 -0.77 9.69
CA SER A 124 -14.66 -0.71 9.37
C SER A 124 -14.39 0.33 8.28
N LYS A 125 -13.10 0.62 8.06
CA LYS A 125 -12.68 1.54 6.99
C LYS A 125 -11.63 0.88 6.11
N LEU A 126 -11.79 1.07 4.80
CA LEU A 126 -10.80 0.72 3.79
C LEU A 126 -10.31 2.02 3.15
N ILE A 127 -9.00 2.29 3.25
CA ILE A 127 -8.37 3.52 2.79
C ILE A 127 -7.38 3.20 1.69
N PHE A 128 -7.38 3.99 0.62
CA PHE A 128 -6.41 3.97 -0.46
C PHE A 128 -5.66 5.30 -0.48
N ILE A 129 -4.33 5.25 -0.32
CA ILE A 129 -3.50 6.44 -0.45
C ILE A 129 -3.20 6.63 -1.93
N THR A 130 -3.76 7.66 -2.51
CA THR A 130 -3.57 8.03 -3.91
C THR A 130 -2.78 9.32 -4.05
N SER A 131 -2.46 9.72 -5.28
CA SER A 131 -1.69 10.91 -5.59
C SER A 131 -2.53 11.96 -6.30
N ARG A 132 -2.26 13.24 -6.03
CA ARG A 132 -2.76 14.36 -6.83
C ARG A 132 -2.44 14.21 -8.33
N MET A 133 -1.38 13.46 -8.65
CA MET A 133 -0.99 13.17 -10.03
C MET A 133 -2.05 12.36 -10.80
N GLY A 134 -2.95 11.65 -10.12
CA GLY A 134 -4.10 10.96 -10.71
C GLY A 134 -5.27 11.90 -11.06
N SER A 135 -5.22 13.16 -10.67
CA SER A 135 -6.29 14.12 -10.97
C SER A 135 -6.26 14.52 -12.44
N ILE A 136 -7.39 14.30 -13.14
CA ILE A 136 -7.57 14.72 -14.54
C ILE A 136 -7.63 16.25 -14.64
N THR A 137 -8.23 16.92 -13.66
CA THR A 137 -8.39 18.38 -13.62
C THR A 137 -7.10 19.10 -13.24
N ASP A 138 -6.23 18.48 -12.43
CA ASP A 138 -4.94 19.04 -12.01
C ASP A 138 -3.80 18.52 -12.89
N ASN A 139 -3.91 18.71 -14.21
CA ASN A 139 -2.89 18.33 -15.19
C ASN A 139 -2.23 19.56 -15.84
N THR A 140 -1.97 20.60 -15.07
CA THR A 140 -1.43 21.86 -15.59
C THR A 140 0.05 21.78 -15.97
N SER A 141 0.84 20.88 -15.35
CA SER A 141 2.28 20.76 -15.56
C SER A 141 2.67 19.78 -16.68
N GLY A 142 1.74 18.98 -17.22
CA GLY A 142 2.06 17.93 -18.20
C GLY A 142 3.05 16.88 -17.66
N SER A 143 3.70 16.13 -18.52
CA SER A 143 4.76 15.15 -18.24
C SER A 143 4.39 14.00 -17.26
N ARG A 144 5.33 13.08 -17.01
CA ARG A 144 5.19 11.95 -16.09
C ARG A 144 3.99 11.03 -16.40
N TYR A 145 3.76 10.76 -17.68
CA TYR A 145 2.60 10.01 -18.17
C TYR A 145 2.51 8.60 -17.57
N GLY A 146 3.66 7.94 -17.38
CA GLY A 146 3.72 6.63 -16.76
C GLY A 146 3.23 6.60 -15.31
N SER A 147 3.34 7.72 -14.58
CA SER A 147 2.86 7.84 -13.20
C SER A 147 1.40 8.29 -13.12
N ARG A 148 0.92 9.09 -14.07
CA ARG A 148 -0.45 9.61 -14.04
C ARG A 148 -1.48 8.52 -14.33
N MET A 149 -1.22 7.67 -15.32
CA MET A 149 -2.15 6.59 -15.70
C MET A 149 -2.46 5.62 -14.56
N PRO A 150 -1.48 5.05 -13.83
CA PRO A 150 -1.76 4.15 -12.73
C PRO A 150 -2.35 4.84 -11.49
N SER A 151 -2.23 6.16 -11.39
CA SER A 151 -2.77 6.92 -10.24
C SER A 151 -4.21 7.37 -10.45
N SER A 152 -4.73 7.26 -11.69
CA SER A 152 -6.10 7.60 -12.07
C SER A 152 -7.00 6.37 -12.25
N ALA A 153 -6.43 5.18 -12.14
CA ALA A 153 -7.16 3.91 -12.15
C ALA A 153 -7.55 3.52 -10.72
#